data_9e40e5cf2aaaa4013b3f3ceba15a862a
#
_entry.id   9e40e5cf2aaaa4013b3f3ceba15a862a
#
_cell.length_a   1.000
_cell.length_b   1.000
_cell.length_c   1.000
_cell.angle_alpha   90.00
_cell.angle_beta   90.00
_cell.angle_gamma   90.00
#
_symmetry.space_group_name_H-M   'P 1'
#
loop_
_entity.id
_entity.type
_entity.pdbx_description
1 polymer ?
#
loop_
_entity_poly.entity_id
_entity_poly.type
_entity_poly.pdbx_seq_one_letter_code
_entity_poly.pdbx_strand_id
1 'polypeptide(L)'
;MITGSMLRDAVVSASHHINNHRGDVDALNVFPVPDGDTGTNMSMTIGAAAREVSRMENAGAGEVAAAVASALLRGARGNSGVILSLIFRGVSKGLKGCREVDGVALANALQIGVEMAYGAVMKPTEGTILTVCLLYTSDAADDKA
;
A
#
# COMPACT_ATOMS: atom_id res chain seq x y z
N MET A 1 -17.78 -6.66 -6.41
CA MET A 1 -16.95 -7.17 -5.28
C MET A 1 -15.50 -7.31 -5.71
N ILE A 2 -14.59 -6.99 -4.83
CA ILE A 2 -13.15 -7.11 -5.08
C ILE A 2 -12.72 -8.48 -4.61
N THR A 3 -12.24 -9.30 -5.54
CA THR A 3 -11.77 -10.67 -5.26
C THR A 3 -10.27 -10.67 -4.91
N GLY A 4 -9.78 -11.78 -4.41
CA GLY A 4 -8.35 -11.96 -4.19
C GLY A 4 -7.54 -11.83 -5.48
N SER A 5 -8.04 -12.36 -6.59
CA SER A 5 -7.39 -12.23 -7.90
C SER A 5 -7.32 -10.78 -8.37
N MET A 6 -8.37 -10.00 -8.15
CA MET A 6 -8.39 -8.58 -8.48
C MET A 6 -7.38 -7.80 -7.64
N LEU A 7 -7.29 -8.10 -6.34
CA LEU A 7 -6.33 -7.45 -5.46
C LEU A 7 -4.89 -7.82 -5.85
N ARG A 8 -4.65 -9.10 -6.15
CA ARG A 8 -3.35 -9.56 -6.65
C ARG A 8 -2.95 -8.81 -7.92
N ASP A 9 -3.86 -8.74 -8.89
CA ASP A 9 -3.58 -8.11 -10.18
C ASP A 9 -3.36 -6.60 -10.00
N ALA A 10 -4.08 -5.98 -9.07
CA ALA A 10 -3.89 -4.56 -8.75
C ALA A 10 -2.48 -4.31 -8.18
N VAL A 11 -1.99 -5.16 -7.29
CA VAL A 11 -0.65 -5.04 -6.72
C VAL A 11 0.42 -5.23 -7.80
N VAL A 12 0.26 -6.22 -8.66
CA VAL A 12 1.19 -6.46 -9.78
C VAL A 12 1.20 -5.27 -10.73
N SER A 13 0.02 -4.77 -11.09
CA SER A 13 -0.12 -3.59 -11.96
C SER A 13 0.51 -2.34 -11.32
N ALA A 14 0.28 -2.13 -10.03
CA ALA A 14 0.88 -1.00 -9.31
C ALA A 14 2.40 -1.09 -9.29
N SER A 15 2.95 -2.29 -9.14
CA SER A 15 4.40 -2.51 -9.19
C SER A 15 4.97 -2.12 -10.55
N HIS A 16 4.33 -2.52 -11.65
CA HIS A 16 4.77 -2.13 -12.98
C HIS A 16 4.65 -0.62 -13.19
N HIS A 17 3.56 -0.03 -12.72
CA HIS A 17 3.31 1.39 -12.89
C HIS A 17 4.35 2.25 -12.16
N ILE A 18 4.62 1.95 -10.89
CA ILE A 18 5.64 2.70 -10.14
C ILE A 18 7.04 2.48 -10.72
N ASN A 19 7.35 1.28 -11.20
CA ASN A 19 8.63 1.01 -11.82
C ASN A 19 8.82 1.83 -13.09
N ASN A 20 7.77 1.98 -13.90
CA ASN A 20 7.81 2.77 -15.14
C ASN A 20 7.97 4.26 -14.87
N HIS A 21 7.50 4.75 -13.72
CA HIS A 21 7.55 6.16 -13.33
C HIS A 21 8.57 6.43 -12.23
N ARG A 22 9.44 5.47 -11.94
CA ARG A 22 10.41 5.55 -10.84
C ARG A 22 11.27 6.81 -10.89
N GLY A 23 11.80 7.12 -12.05
CA GLY A 23 12.63 8.30 -12.24
C GLY A 23 11.87 9.60 -12.02
N ASP A 24 10.62 9.67 -12.47
CA ASP A 24 9.77 10.85 -12.29
C ASP A 24 9.47 11.09 -10.81
N VAL A 25 9.16 10.03 -10.08
CA VAL A 25 8.89 10.10 -8.64
C VAL A 25 10.15 10.49 -7.87
N ASP A 26 11.30 9.91 -8.22
CA ASP A 26 12.58 10.25 -7.61
C ASP A 26 12.90 11.74 -7.81
N ALA A 27 12.63 12.27 -8.99
CA ALA A 27 12.86 13.67 -9.30
C ALA A 27 11.99 14.63 -8.47
N LEU A 28 10.80 14.19 -8.05
CA LEU A 28 9.89 14.97 -7.22
C LEU A 28 10.19 14.82 -5.73
N ASN A 29 11.11 13.95 -5.34
CA ASN A 29 11.44 13.68 -3.94
C ASN A 29 12.33 14.78 -3.37
N VAL A 30 11.72 15.90 -3.01
CA VAL A 30 12.43 17.03 -2.39
C VAL A 30 11.95 17.26 -0.96
N PHE A 31 10.96 16.49 -0.50
CA PHE A 31 10.33 16.69 0.80
C PHE A 31 10.01 15.33 1.43
N PRO A 32 10.24 15.10 2.73
CA PRO A 32 10.89 16.04 3.67
C PRO A 32 12.42 16.12 3.52
N VAL A 33 13.04 15.11 2.90
CA VAL A 33 14.49 15.07 2.67
C VAL A 33 14.73 14.85 1.17
N PRO A 34 15.55 15.67 0.50
CA PRO A 34 15.73 15.60 -0.94
C PRO A 34 16.71 14.49 -1.38
N ASP A 35 16.45 13.25 -0.96
CA ASP A 35 17.29 12.09 -1.28
C ASP A 35 17.12 11.60 -2.73
N GLY A 36 15.99 11.93 -3.37
CA GLY A 36 15.73 11.54 -4.74
C GLY A 36 15.55 10.04 -4.93
N ASP A 37 15.04 9.32 -3.95
CA ASP A 37 14.99 7.85 -3.96
C ASP A 37 13.61 7.27 -3.64
N THR A 38 12.57 8.08 -3.48
CA THR A 38 11.22 7.60 -3.11
C THR A 38 10.68 6.62 -4.13
N GLY A 39 10.77 6.94 -5.42
CA GLY A 39 10.29 6.08 -6.48
C GLY A 39 11.08 4.77 -6.53
N THR A 40 12.38 4.83 -6.39
CA THR A 40 13.26 3.66 -6.35
C THR A 40 12.90 2.77 -5.16
N ASN A 41 12.78 3.34 -3.96
CA ASN A 41 12.46 2.59 -2.75
C ASN A 41 11.08 1.95 -2.83
N MET A 42 10.07 2.67 -3.30
CA MET A 42 8.72 2.13 -3.46
C MET A 42 8.68 1.04 -4.52
N SER A 43 9.37 1.23 -5.64
CA SER A 43 9.44 0.25 -6.71
C SER A 43 10.07 -1.07 -6.24
N MET A 44 11.15 -0.99 -5.49
CA MET A 44 11.81 -2.18 -4.94
C MET A 44 10.95 -2.87 -3.89
N THR A 45 10.29 -2.09 -3.05
CA THR A 45 9.43 -2.61 -1.98
C THR A 45 8.22 -3.34 -2.55
N ILE A 46 7.45 -2.69 -3.42
CA ILE A 46 6.25 -3.30 -3.98
C ILE A 46 6.59 -4.42 -4.98
N GLY A 47 7.74 -4.33 -5.64
CA GLY A 47 8.22 -5.37 -6.55
C GLY A 47 8.39 -6.71 -5.87
N ALA A 48 8.90 -6.72 -4.65
CA ALA A 48 9.04 -7.94 -3.86
C ALA A 48 7.68 -8.58 -3.57
N ALA A 49 6.69 -7.76 -3.19
CA ALA A 49 5.33 -8.22 -2.93
C ALA A 49 4.66 -8.74 -4.20
N ALA A 50 4.81 -8.01 -5.32
CA ALA A 50 4.22 -8.41 -6.59
C ALA A 50 4.73 -9.78 -7.06
N ARG A 51 6.01 -10.03 -6.92
CA ARG A 51 6.60 -11.33 -7.28
C ARG A 51 6.01 -12.46 -6.44
N GLU A 52 5.82 -12.23 -5.16
CA GLU A 52 5.29 -13.24 -4.27
C GLU A 52 3.80 -13.54 -4.55
N VAL A 53 2.98 -12.50 -4.68
CA VAL A 53 1.53 -12.69 -4.87
C VAL A 53 1.17 -13.11 -6.30
N SER A 54 2.00 -12.85 -7.29
CA SER A 54 1.75 -13.27 -8.67
C SER A 54 1.58 -14.80 -8.81
N ARG A 55 2.11 -15.54 -7.84
CA ARG A 55 2.02 -17.01 -7.80
C ARG A 55 0.76 -17.50 -7.12
N MET A 56 0.02 -16.65 -6.46
CA MET A 56 -1.17 -17.04 -5.72
C MET A 56 -2.36 -17.24 -6.65
N GLU A 57 -3.03 -18.35 -6.52
CA GLU A 57 -4.24 -18.68 -7.29
C GLU A 57 -5.36 -19.03 -6.33
N ASN A 58 -6.57 -18.60 -6.66
CA ASN A 58 -7.79 -18.91 -5.89
C ASN A 58 -7.72 -18.47 -4.43
N ALA A 59 -6.87 -17.51 -4.10
CA ALA A 59 -6.77 -16.95 -2.76
C ALA A 59 -7.84 -15.89 -2.54
N GLY A 60 -8.34 -15.78 -1.33
CA GLY A 60 -9.25 -14.71 -0.94
C GLY A 60 -8.54 -13.39 -0.80
N ALA A 61 -9.31 -12.30 -0.77
CA ALA A 61 -8.77 -10.94 -0.64
C ALA A 61 -7.93 -10.79 0.63
N GLY A 62 -8.40 -11.32 1.75
CA GLY A 62 -7.67 -11.29 3.01
C GLY A 62 -6.35 -12.05 2.96
N GLU A 63 -6.31 -13.19 2.29
CA GLU A 63 -5.09 -13.97 2.11
C GLU A 63 -4.07 -13.23 1.25
N VAL A 64 -4.52 -12.61 0.16
CA VAL A 64 -3.64 -11.80 -0.70
C VAL A 64 -3.10 -10.60 0.07
N ALA A 65 -3.95 -9.89 0.81
CA ALA A 65 -3.53 -8.75 1.62
C ALA A 65 -2.49 -9.16 2.67
N ALA A 66 -2.68 -10.30 3.32
CA ALA A 66 -1.72 -10.80 4.30
C ALA A 66 -0.38 -11.14 3.65
N ALA A 67 -0.39 -11.76 2.47
CA ALA A 67 0.82 -12.08 1.74
C ALA A 67 1.56 -10.82 1.29
N VAL A 68 0.83 -9.82 0.80
CA VAL A 68 1.40 -8.53 0.43
C VAL A 68 2.03 -7.85 1.64
N ALA A 69 1.32 -7.78 2.75
CA ALA A 69 1.82 -7.15 3.98
C ALA A 69 3.12 -7.80 4.46
N SER A 70 3.16 -9.12 4.47
CA SER A 70 4.34 -9.89 4.88
C SER A 70 5.52 -9.64 3.94
N ALA A 71 5.29 -9.67 2.63
CA ALA A 71 6.34 -9.46 1.63
C ALA A 71 6.87 -8.02 1.67
N LEU A 72 5.99 -7.04 1.85
CA LEU A 72 6.39 -5.64 1.98
C LEU A 72 7.26 -5.43 3.22
N LEU A 73 6.90 -6.06 4.33
CA LEU A 73 7.68 -5.95 5.57
C LEU A 73 9.10 -6.49 5.38
N ARG A 74 9.24 -7.64 4.73
CA ARG A 74 10.55 -8.25 4.48
C ARG A 74 11.39 -7.46 3.48
N GLY A 75 10.74 -6.83 2.51
CA GLY A 75 11.41 -6.13 1.42
C GLY A 75 11.42 -4.61 1.53
N ALA A 76 10.96 -4.05 2.64
CA ALA A 76 10.83 -2.61 2.79
C ALA A 76 12.16 -1.88 2.61
N ARG A 77 12.15 -0.84 1.77
CA ARG A 77 13.31 -0.01 1.47
C ARG A 77 12.98 1.44 1.75
N GLY A 78 13.80 2.09 2.57
CA GLY A 78 13.62 3.49 2.91
C GLY A 78 12.37 3.77 3.74
N ASN A 79 12.16 5.02 4.09
CA ASN A 79 10.99 5.42 4.89
C ASN A 79 9.68 5.16 4.16
N SER A 80 9.61 5.45 2.87
CA SER A 80 8.40 5.23 2.07
C SER A 80 8.05 3.74 1.99
N GLY A 81 9.05 2.87 1.87
CA GLY A 81 8.83 1.43 1.89
C GLY A 81 8.31 0.92 3.23
N VAL A 82 8.86 1.42 4.33
CA VAL A 82 8.39 1.08 5.68
C VAL A 82 6.95 1.55 5.89
N ILE A 83 6.64 2.78 5.49
CA ILE A 83 5.28 3.32 5.58
C ILE A 83 4.31 2.46 4.77
N LEU A 84 4.68 2.11 3.55
CA LEU A 84 3.84 1.25 2.70
C LEU A 84 3.57 -0.10 3.36
N SER A 85 4.59 -0.70 3.99
CA SER A 85 4.43 -1.98 4.70
C SER A 85 3.45 -1.86 5.87
N LEU A 86 3.49 -0.75 6.61
CA LEU A 86 2.58 -0.49 7.72
C LEU A 86 1.14 -0.28 7.25
N ILE A 87 0.96 0.43 6.13
CA ILE A 87 -0.37 0.62 5.53
C ILE A 87 -0.97 -0.74 5.17
N PHE A 88 -0.22 -1.59 4.50
CA PHE A 88 -0.72 -2.91 4.11
C PHE A 88 -0.91 -3.85 5.30
N ARG A 89 -0.15 -3.67 6.36
CA ARG A 89 -0.38 -4.43 7.59
C ARG A 89 -1.78 -4.13 8.15
N GLY A 90 -2.17 -2.86 8.15
CA GLY A 90 -3.52 -2.46 8.57
C GLY A 90 -4.59 -2.93 7.61
N VAL A 91 -4.33 -2.88 6.30
CA VAL A 91 -5.23 -3.42 5.28
C VAL A 91 -5.45 -4.91 5.52
N SER A 92 -4.39 -5.66 5.77
CA SER A 92 -4.46 -7.08 6.06
C SER A 92 -5.32 -7.37 7.29
N LYS A 93 -5.19 -6.56 8.34
CA LYS A 93 -6.03 -6.69 9.53
C LYS A 93 -7.50 -6.42 9.22
N GLY A 94 -7.78 -5.39 8.42
CA GLY A 94 -9.14 -5.01 8.06
C GLY A 94 -9.83 -6.01 7.14
N LEU A 95 -9.07 -6.75 6.34
CA LEU A 95 -9.59 -7.74 5.40
C LEU A 95 -9.48 -9.17 5.90
N LYS A 96 -9.04 -9.37 7.13
CA LYS A 96 -8.81 -10.71 7.68
C LYS A 96 -10.09 -11.56 7.59
N GLY A 97 -9.95 -12.74 6.99
CA GLY A 97 -11.05 -13.68 6.83
C GLY A 97 -11.99 -13.37 5.67
N CYS A 98 -11.79 -12.28 4.96
CA CYS A 98 -12.64 -11.91 3.83
C CYS A 98 -12.14 -12.56 2.55
N ARG A 99 -13.02 -13.24 1.84
CA ARG A 99 -12.68 -13.79 0.53
C ARG A 99 -12.91 -12.76 -0.58
N GLU A 100 -13.94 -11.95 -0.42
CA GLU A 100 -14.26 -10.84 -1.31
C GLU A 100 -14.66 -9.63 -0.47
N VAL A 101 -14.39 -8.43 -0.95
CA VAL A 101 -14.70 -7.20 -0.23
C VAL A 101 -15.34 -6.18 -1.17
N ASP A 102 -16.21 -5.34 -0.63
CA ASP A 102 -16.75 -4.22 -1.38
C ASP A 102 -15.85 -2.98 -1.22
N GLY A 103 -16.20 -1.90 -1.91
CA GLY A 103 -15.41 -0.66 -1.85
C GLY A 103 -15.37 -0.04 -0.46
N VAL A 104 -16.46 -0.14 0.31
CA VAL A 104 -16.51 0.40 1.68
C VAL A 104 -15.58 -0.37 2.60
N ALA A 105 -15.61 -1.70 2.52
CA ALA A 105 -14.73 -2.55 3.32
C ALA A 105 -13.25 -2.27 3.00
N LEU A 106 -12.92 -2.10 1.73
CA LEU A 106 -11.56 -1.77 1.32
C LEU A 106 -11.14 -0.39 1.82
N ALA A 107 -12.02 0.61 1.72
CA ALA A 107 -11.74 1.96 2.21
C ALA A 107 -11.50 1.95 3.73
N ASN A 108 -12.31 1.21 4.48
CA ASN A 108 -12.14 1.06 5.93
C ASN A 108 -10.82 0.37 6.27
N ALA A 109 -10.43 -0.65 5.50
CA ALA A 109 -9.16 -1.35 5.69
C ALA A 109 -7.97 -0.41 5.42
N LEU A 110 -8.05 0.40 4.37
CA LEU A 110 -7.04 1.42 4.07
C LEU A 110 -6.94 2.44 5.20
N GLN A 111 -8.08 2.84 5.78
CA GLN A 111 -8.11 3.76 6.92
C GLN A 111 -7.36 3.16 8.11
N ILE A 112 -7.58 1.89 8.42
CA ILE A 112 -6.84 1.17 9.48
C ILE A 112 -5.35 1.21 9.17
N GLY A 113 -4.96 0.97 7.92
CA GLY A 113 -3.56 0.99 7.50
C GLY A 113 -2.91 2.35 7.70
N VAL A 114 -3.60 3.41 7.30
CA VAL A 114 -3.11 4.79 7.47
C VAL A 114 -2.94 5.13 8.95
N GLU A 115 -3.91 4.76 9.78
CA GLU A 115 -3.84 4.99 11.22
C GLU A 115 -2.66 4.26 11.86
N MET A 116 -2.41 3.01 11.46
CA MET A 116 -1.25 2.25 11.94
C MET A 116 0.06 2.92 11.56
N ALA A 117 0.15 3.42 10.32
CA ALA A 117 1.35 4.10 9.86
C ALA A 117 1.58 5.42 10.62
N TYR A 118 0.54 6.21 10.84
CA TYR A 118 0.64 7.43 11.63
C TYR A 118 1.04 7.14 13.07
N GLY A 119 0.50 6.08 13.67
CA GLY A 119 0.85 5.69 15.03
C GLY A 119 2.31 5.25 15.18
N ALA A 120 2.90 4.71 14.12
CA ALA A 120 4.29 4.27 14.13
C ALA A 120 5.28 5.40 13.84
N VAL A 121 4.83 6.46 13.15
CA VAL A 121 5.67 7.62 12.80
C VAL A 121 5.38 8.74 13.79
N MET A 122 6.36 9.06 14.64
CA MET A 122 6.18 10.01 15.73
C MET A 122 5.77 11.42 15.27
N LYS A 123 6.26 11.86 14.12
CA LYS A 123 5.95 13.18 13.57
C LYS A 123 5.81 13.08 12.06
N PRO A 124 4.66 12.63 11.55
CA PRO A 124 4.45 12.59 10.10
C PRO A 124 4.52 14.00 9.52
N THR A 125 5.25 14.15 8.42
CA THR A 125 5.39 15.43 7.73
C THR A 125 4.36 15.50 6.61
N GLU A 126 3.63 16.63 6.53
CA GLU A 126 2.66 16.84 5.45
C GLU A 126 3.34 16.83 4.09
N GLY A 127 2.60 16.41 3.06
CA GLY A 127 3.14 16.24 1.72
C GLY A 127 3.76 14.89 1.47
N THR A 128 3.64 13.96 2.42
CA THR A 128 4.13 12.58 2.29
C THR A 128 3.03 11.65 1.79
N ILE A 129 3.41 10.37 1.56
CA ILE A 129 2.46 9.32 1.16
C ILE A 129 1.29 9.17 2.15
N LEU A 130 1.53 9.41 3.45
CA LEU A 130 0.47 9.33 4.47
C LEU A 130 -0.60 10.38 4.27
N THR A 131 -0.21 11.60 3.93
CA THR A 131 -1.16 12.69 3.65
C THR A 131 -2.07 12.32 2.48
N VAL A 132 -1.50 11.81 1.40
CA VAL A 132 -2.26 11.41 0.21
C VAL A 132 -3.23 10.28 0.55
N CYS A 133 -2.77 9.26 1.24
CA CYS A 133 -3.62 8.11 1.61
C CYS A 133 -4.78 8.53 2.53
N LEU A 134 -4.51 9.40 3.50
CA LEU A 134 -5.54 9.86 4.45
C LEU A 134 -6.65 10.63 3.72
N LEU A 135 -6.28 11.56 2.85
CA LEU A 135 -7.25 12.34 2.08
C LEU A 135 -8.11 11.44 1.18
N TYR A 136 -7.47 10.50 0.50
CA TYR A 136 -8.15 9.63 -0.45
C TYR A 136 -9.14 8.68 0.24
N THR A 137 -8.74 8.08 1.36
CA THR A 137 -9.62 7.14 2.08
C THR A 137 -10.78 7.87 2.76
N SER A 138 -10.56 9.08 3.27
CA SER A 138 -11.62 9.89 3.86
C SER A 138 -12.68 10.24 2.81
N ASP A 139 -12.27 10.67 1.61
CA ASP A 139 -13.19 10.98 0.53
C ASP A 139 -13.97 9.74 0.09
N ALA A 140 -13.32 8.60 -0.04
CA ALA A 140 -13.96 7.35 -0.43
C ALA A 140 -15.00 6.89 0.62
N ALA A 141 -14.71 7.08 1.91
CA ALA A 141 -15.63 6.75 2.99
C ALA A 141 -16.83 7.71 3.01
N ASP A 142 -16.59 9.00 2.79
CA ASP A 142 -17.64 10.02 2.76
C ASP A 142 -18.62 9.81 1.60
N ASP A 143 -18.11 9.42 0.44
CA ASP A 143 -18.93 9.13 -0.75
C ASP A 143 -19.93 8.00 -0.51
N LYS A 144 -19.69 7.14 0.47
CA LYS A 144 -20.57 6.03 0.82
C LYS A 144 -21.58 6.36 1.93
N ALA A 145 -21.32 7.44 2.62
CA ALA A 145 -22.24 7.90 3.65
C ALA A 145 -23.46 8.55 3.04
#